data_4617a0aae7b6ec6ba74ea9b3aff12ef6
#
_entry.id   4617a0aae7b6ec6ba74ea9b3aff12ef6
#
_cell.length_a   1.000
_cell.length_b   1.000
_cell.length_c   1.000
_cell.angle_alpha   90.00
_cell.angle_beta   90.00
_cell.angle_gamma   90.00
#
_symmetry.space_group_name_H-M   'P 1'
#
loop_
_entity.id
_entity.type
_entity.pdbx_description
1 polymer ?
#
loop_
_entity_poly.entity_id
_entity_poly.type
_entity_poly.pdbx_seq_one_letter_code
_entity_poly.pdbx_strand_id
1 'polypeptide(L)'
;MKSLSIYTLTRNQSIEHISKLERQLSGRKFPLKIRTWEWGSMRALAAQLEMYMQEVYSLRFFYSFQIPRLGKEFDLLQIKDNHIVNIELKSGVVSDQAIRKQLIQNRYYLSVLERPIQSYTYISSQNRLVRLTHHDHIVDADWERLCEDLQKEGTNYEGNIEDLFRAELYLISPITDPVRFLKKEYFLTSQQRDIEKKILRDIYAKRSGCFWFSGIPGTGKTLLLYDIAVSYTHLT
;
A
#
# COMPACT_ATOMS: atom_id res chain seq x y z
N MET A 1 7.15 -7.81 -12.03
CA MET A 1 6.06 -8.73 -11.59
C MET A 1 4.80 -8.42 -12.39
N LYS A 2 4.05 -9.46 -12.84
CA LYS A 2 2.81 -9.35 -13.63
C LYS A 2 1.56 -9.58 -12.75
N SER A 3 0.43 -9.04 -13.18
CA SER A 3 -0.87 -9.28 -12.55
C SER A 3 -1.38 -10.70 -12.80
N LEU A 4 -2.14 -11.23 -11.84
CA LEU A 4 -2.71 -12.57 -11.89
C LEU A 4 -4.22 -12.51 -11.65
N SER A 5 -4.96 -13.50 -12.19
CA SER A 5 -6.36 -13.68 -11.81
C SER A 5 -6.47 -14.00 -10.32
N ILE A 6 -7.48 -13.43 -9.65
CA ILE A 6 -7.75 -13.72 -8.24
C ILE A 6 -7.90 -15.23 -7.99
N TYR A 7 -8.46 -15.99 -8.93
CA TYR A 7 -8.59 -17.45 -8.81
C TYR A 7 -7.28 -18.21 -8.79
N THR A 8 -6.20 -17.64 -9.35
CA THR A 8 -4.87 -18.24 -9.21
C THR A 8 -4.42 -18.32 -7.76
N LEU A 9 -4.81 -17.32 -6.95
CA LEU A 9 -4.42 -17.17 -5.56
C LEU A 9 -5.42 -17.82 -4.58
N THR A 10 -6.65 -18.09 -5.01
CA THR A 10 -7.74 -18.60 -4.16
C THR A 10 -8.10 -20.06 -4.42
N ARG A 11 -7.38 -20.73 -5.31
CA ARG A 11 -7.59 -22.16 -5.61
C ARG A 11 -7.53 -23.03 -4.36
N ASN A 12 -8.30 -24.11 -4.39
CA ASN A 12 -8.29 -25.09 -3.30
C ASN A 12 -7.06 -26.03 -3.40
N GLN A 13 -5.88 -25.49 -3.11
CA GLN A 13 -4.58 -26.17 -3.13
C GLN A 13 -3.77 -25.80 -1.88
N SER A 14 -2.63 -26.47 -1.67
CA SER A 14 -1.75 -26.06 -0.56
C SER A 14 -1.14 -24.68 -0.82
N ILE A 15 -0.88 -23.93 0.25
CA ILE A 15 -0.23 -22.59 0.17
C ILE A 15 1.11 -22.67 -0.56
N GLU A 16 1.84 -23.78 -0.40
CA GLU A 16 3.11 -24.00 -1.10
C GLU A 16 2.95 -24.09 -2.62
N HIS A 17 1.91 -24.80 -3.09
CA HIS A 17 1.59 -24.86 -4.52
C HIS A 17 1.15 -23.50 -5.06
N ILE A 18 0.33 -22.78 -4.31
CA ILE A 18 -0.11 -21.42 -4.69
C ILE A 18 1.10 -20.48 -4.79
N SER A 19 2.02 -20.52 -3.83
CA SER A 19 3.24 -19.70 -3.85
C SER A 19 4.15 -20.01 -5.03
N LYS A 20 4.29 -21.30 -5.40
CA LYS A 20 5.04 -21.69 -6.59
C LYS A 20 4.37 -21.22 -7.87
N LEU A 21 3.07 -21.41 -7.98
CA LEU A 21 2.27 -20.98 -9.14
C LEU A 21 2.28 -19.45 -9.30
N GLU A 22 2.09 -18.72 -8.20
CA GLU A 22 2.17 -17.26 -8.18
C GLU A 22 3.53 -16.79 -8.71
N ARG A 23 4.62 -17.34 -8.21
CA ARG A 23 5.97 -16.99 -8.66
C ARG A 23 6.18 -17.23 -10.14
N GLN A 24 5.73 -18.38 -10.66
CA GLN A 24 5.89 -18.73 -12.07
C GLN A 24 5.11 -17.78 -12.99
N LEU A 25 3.86 -17.48 -12.63
CA LEU A 25 2.97 -16.67 -13.46
C LEU A 25 3.25 -15.17 -13.32
N SER A 26 3.57 -14.69 -12.12
CA SER A 26 3.88 -13.28 -11.89
C SER A 26 5.29 -12.87 -12.34
N GLY A 27 6.21 -13.83 -12.46
CA GLY A 27 7.61 -13.56 -12.73
C GLY A 27 8.39 -12.98 -11.54
N ARG A 28 7.89 -13.15 -10.31
CA ARG A 28 8.53 -12.68 -9.08
C ARG A 28 9.88 -13.38 -8.87
N LYS A 29 10.92 -12.64 -8.48
CA LYS A 29 12.27 -13.20 -8.25
C LYS A 29 12.31 -14.20 -7.09
N PHE A 30 11.65 -13.88 -5.99
CA PHE A 30 11.64 -14.70 -4.77
C PHE A 30 10.23 -15.21 -4.49
N PRO A 31 10.07 -16.45 -3.97
CA PRO A 31 8.76 -16.95 -3.60
C PRO A 31 8.15 -16.10 -2.49
N LEU A 32 6.86 -15.84 -2.61
CA LEU A 32 6.11 -15.10 -1.61
C LEU A 32 5.78 -16.02 -0.44
N LYS A 33 5.96 -15.52 0.77
CA LYS A 33 5.51 -16.22 1.98
C LYS A 33 4.06 -15.82 2.27
N ILE A 34 3.13 -16.55 1.70
CA ILE A 34 1.70 -16.35 1.94
C ILE A 34 1.35 -16.82 3.35
N ARG A 35 0.73 -15.96 4.14
CA ARG A 35 0.26 -16.32 5.49
C ARG A 35 -1.11 -16.96 5.40
N THR A 36 -1.40 -17.94 6.27
CA THR A 36 -2.67 -18.68 6.26
C THR A 36 -3.89 -17.74 6.39
N TRP A 37 -3.81 -16.73 7.26
CA TRP A 37 -4.89 -15.76 7.44
C TRP A 37 -5.11 -14.88 6.22
N GLU A 38 -4.05 -14.51 5.53
CA GLU A 38 -4.07 -13.67 4.32
C GLU A 38 -4.74 -14.44 3.17
N TRP A 39 -4.34 -15.71 2.99
CA TRP A 39 -4.98 -16.60 2.04
C TRP A 39 -6.47 -16.82 2.35
N GLY A 40 -6.82 -17.02 3.64
CA GLY A 40 -8.21 -17.12 4.08
C GLY A 40 -9.02 -15.86 3.75
N SER A 41 -8.44 -14.68 3.99
CA SER A 41 -9.09 -13.39 3.68
C SER A 41 -9.28 -13.19 2.17
N MET A 42 -8.32 -13.60 1.32
CA MET A 42 -8.48 -13.56 -0.14
C MET A 42 -9.58 -14.48 -0.64
N ARG A 43 -9.68 -15.70 -0.08
CA ARG A 43 -10.76 -16.64 -0.43
C ARG A 43 -12.12 -16.08 -0.03
N ALA A 44 -12.23 -15.51 1.17
CA ALA A 44 -13.46 -14.87 1.63
C ALA A 44 -13.84 -13.68 0.73
N LEU A 45 -12.87 -12.84 0.34
CA LEU A 45 -13.09 -11.76 -0.61
C LEU A 45 -13.60 -12.29 -1.97
N ALA A 46 -12.96 -13.30 -2.53
CA ALA A 46 -13.36 -13.89 -3.81
C ALA A 46 -14.79 -14.46 -3.74
N ALA A 47 -15.15 -15.18 -2.65
CA ALA A 47 -16.48 -15.70 -2.45
C ALA A 47 -17.54 -14.60 -2.33
N GLN A 48 -17.20 -13.46 -1.71
CA GLN A 48 -18.12 -12.32 -1.69
C GLN A 48 -18.28 -11.71 -3.09
N LEU A 49 -17.20 -11.51 -3.83
CA LEU A 49 -17.29 -10.98 -5.20
C LEU A 49 -18.16 -11.86 -6.12
N GLU A 50 -18.08 -13.20 -5.97
CA GLU A 50 -18.90 -14.16 -6.72
C GLU A 50 -20.41 -14.00 -6.47
N MET A 51 -20.81 -13.41 -5.35
CA MET A 51 -22.24 -13.16 -5.03
C MET A 51 -22.78 -11.93 -5.80
N TYR A 52 -21.90 -11.01 -6.20
CA TYR A 52 -22.28 -9.71 -6.77
C TYR A 52 -21.85 -9.52 -8.24
N MET A 53 -20.97 -10.38 -8.76
CA MET A 53 -20.54 -10.31 -10.15
C MET A 53 -20.25 -11.71 -10.74
N GLN A 54 -20.51 -11.87 -12.03
CA GLN A 54 -20.37 -13.17 -12.72
C GLN A 54 -18.92 -13.45 -13.15
N GLU A 55 -18.18 -12.43 -13.56
CA GLU A 55 -16.87 -12.59 -14.21
C GLU A 55 -15.68 -12.35 -13.26
N VAL A 56 -15.76 -12.86 -12.03
CA VAL A 56 -14.65 -12.75 -11.04
C VAL A 56 -13.34 -13.31 -11.58
N TYR A 57 -13.40 -14.31 -12.48
CA TYR A 57 -12.22 -14.91 -13.11
C TYR A 57 -11.43 -13.91 -13.99
N SER A 58 -12.08 -12.87 -14.50
CA SER A 58 -11.46 -11.84 -15.35
C SER A 58 -10.67 -10.82 -14.53
N LEU A 59 -10.93 -10.72 -13.23
CA LEU A 59 -10.26 -9.77 -12.35
C LEU A 59 -8.77 -10.13 -12.20
N ARG A 60 -7.92 -9.17 -12.49
CA ARG A 60 -6.46 -9.33 -12.41
C ARG A 60 -5.89 -8.37 -11.37
N PHE A 61 -5.06 -8.93 -10.47
CA PHE A 61 -4.42 -8.18 -9.40
C PHE A 61 -2.91 -8.41 -9.39
N PHE A 62 -2.18 -7.38 -9.02
CA PHE A 62 -0.83 -7.51 -8.48
C PHE A 62 -0.99 -7.83 -6.99
N TYR A 63 -0.51 -9.00 -6.58
CA TYR A 63 -0.67 -9.49 -5.22
C TYR A 63 0.61 -9.25 -4.41
N SER A 64 0.44 -8.72 -3.17
CA SER A 64 1.55 -8.44 -2.25
C SER A 64 2.72 -7.75 -2.96
N PHE A 65 2.38 -6.67 -3.67
CA PHE A 65 3.38 -5.86 -4.36
C PHE A 65 4.05 -4.92 -3.39
N GLN A 66 5.38 -4.99 -3.35
CA GLN A 66 6.20 -4.09 -2.53
C GLN A 66 6.95 -3.12 -3.44
N ILE A 67 6.77 -1.80 -3.21
CA ILE A 67 7.52 -0.80 -3.95
C ILE A 67 9.01 -0.97 -3.65
N PRO A 68 9.86 -1.14 -4.69
CA PRO A 68 11.29 -1.31 -4.50
C PRO A 68 11.91 -0.17 -3.67
N ARG A 69 12.79 -0.49 -2.73
CA ARG A 69 13.53 0.43 -1.84
C ARG A 69 12.68 1.19 -0.81
N LEU A 70 11.36 1.24 -0.95
CA LEU A 70 10.48 1.96 -0.01
C LEU A 70 9.84 1.04 1.03
N GLY A 71 9.79 -0.26 0.77
CA GLY A 71 9.20 -1.23 1.68
C GLY A 71 7.69 -1.08 1.87
N LYS A 72 7.03 -0.26 1.03
CA LYS A 72 5.58 -0.12 1.03
C LYS A 72 4.94 -1.25 0.27
N GLU A 73 4.07 -1.99 0.93
CA GLU A 73 3.37 -3.15 0.39
C GLU A 73 1.89 -2.83 0.15
N PHE A 74 1.32 -3.44 -0.90
CA PHE A 74 -0.09 -3.44 -1.24
C PHE A 74 -0.56 -4.88 -1.34
N ASP A 75 -1.65 -5.23 -0.66
CA ASP A 75 -2.14 -6.62 -0.63
C ASP A 75 -2.71 -7.03 -2.00
N LEU A 76 -3.69 -6.29 -2.51
CA LEU A 76 -4.26 -6.49 -3.85
C LEU A 76 -4.37 -5.16 -4.58
N LEU A 77 -3.75 -5.07 -5.74
CA LEU A 77 -3.73 -3.86 -6.55
C LEU A 77 -4.14 -4.17 -7.99
N GLN A 78 -5.29 -3.63 -8.42
CA GLN A 78 -5.70 -3.62 -9.82
C GLN A 78 -5.28 -2.30 -10.45
N ILE A 79 -4.59 -2.36 -11.58
CA ILE A 79 -4.17 -1.17 -12.34
C ILE A 79 -4.72 -1.29 -13.74
N LYS A 80 -5.56 -0.34 -14.13
CA LYS A 80 -5.99 -0.14 -15.50
C LYS A 80 -5.44 1.18 -16.04
N ASP A 81 -5.55 1.39 -17.34
CA ASP A 81 -5.07 2.60 -18.01
C ASP A 81 -5.70 3.89 -17.46
N ASN A 82 -6.93 3.84 -16.99
CA ASN A 82 -7.73 4.98 -16.56
C ASN A 82 -8.08 5.02 -15.06
N HIS A 83 -7.78 3.97 -14.27
CA HIS A 83 -8.02 3.96 -12.81
C HIS A 83 -7.23 2.87 -12.08
N ILE A 84 -7.25 2.95 -10.76
CA ILE A 84 -6.59 2.03 -9.84
C ILE A 84 -7.57 1.64 -8.74
N VAL A 85 -7.65 0.34 -8.42
CA VAL A 85 -8.34 -0.18 -7.24
C VAL A 85 -7.33 -0.85 -6.32
N ASN A 86 -7.22 -0.35 -5.10
CA ASN A 86 -6.39 -0.91 -4.03
C ASN A 86 -7.28 -1.54 -2.97
N ILE A 87 -7.05 -2.81 -2.64
CA ILE A 87 -7.78 -3.54 -1.59
C ILE A 87 -6.76 -4.07 -0.58
N GLU A 88 -6.89 -3.62 0.67
CA GLU A 88 -6.14 -4.13 1.81
C GLU A 88 -6.92 -5.23 2.53
N LEU A 89 -6.23 -6.26 2.99
CA LEU A 89 -6.84 -7.41 3.67
C LEU A 89 -6.53 -7.37 5.17
N LYS A 90 -7.54 -7.59 5.99
CA LYS A 90 -7.41 -7.74 7.44
C LYS A 90 -8.16 -8.98 7.90
N SER A 91 -7.54 -9.78 8.76
CA SER A 91 -8.17 -10.98 9.33
C SER A 91 -8.80 -10.72 10.70
N GLY A 92 -8.37 -9.68 11.40
CA GLY A 92 -8.84 -9.32 12.74
C GLY A 92 -9.41 -7.91 12.81
N VAL A 93 -9.94 -7.56 13.97
CA VAL A 93 -10.51 -6.23 14.23
C VAL A 93 -9.42 -5.17 14.19
N VAL A 94 -9.62 -4.15 13.37
CA VAL A 94 -8.71 -3.00 13.22
C VAL A 94 -9.54 -1.72 13.34
N SER A 95 -9.01 -0.71 14.04
CA SER A 95 -9.71 0.57 14.18
C SER A 95 -9.78 1.33 12.84
N ASP A 96 -10.89 2.04 12.62
CA ASP A 96 -11.08 2.86 11.42
C ASP A 96 -9.97 3.94 11.28
N GLN A 97 -9.42 4.42 12.39
CA GLN A 97 -8.28 5.34 12.37
C GLN A 97 -7.01 4.70 11.80
N ALA A 98 -6.73 3.44 12.13
CA ALA A 98 -5.59 2.71 11.59
C ALA A 98 -5.77 2.41 10.10
N ILE A 99 -6.98 1.99 9.70
CA ILE A 99 -7.37 1.78 8.29
C ILE A 99 -7.22 3.09 7.51
N ARG A 100 -7.80 4.18 8.02
CA ARG A 100 -7.69 5.50 7.40
C ARG A 100 -6.25 5.90 7.13
N LYS A 101 -5.39 5.79 8.13
CA LYS A 101 -3.98 6.11 8.00
C LYS A 101 -3.28 5.27 6.92
N GLN A 102 -3.56 3.96 6.89
CA GLN A 102 -3.00 3.05 5.89
C GLN A 102 -3.48 3.41 4.48
N LEU A 103 -4.78 3.62 4.27
CA LEU A 103 -5.33 3.93 2.96
C LEU A 103 -4.91 5.31 2.43
N ILE A 104 -4.77 6.34 3.29
CA ILE A 104 -4.19 7.64 2.91
C ILE A 104 -2.75 7.46 2.45
N GLN A 105 -1.95 6.68 3.19
CA GLN A 105 -0.58 6.38 2.79
C GLN A 105 -0.53 5.62 1.46
N ASN A 106 -1.41 4.64 1.25
CA ASN A 106 -1.50 3.90 0.00
C ASN A 106 -1.81 4.83 -1.17
N ARG A 107 -2.83 5.68 -1.01
CA ARG A 107 -3.23 6.65 -2.04
C ARG A 107 -2.09 7.60 -2.40
N TYR A 108 -1.31 8.07 -1.41
CA TYR A 108 -0.13 8.88 -1.66
C TYR A 108 0.87 8.17 -2.58
N TYR A 109 1.23 6.92 -2.28
CA TYR A 109 2.17 6.19 -3.12
C TYR A 109 1.63 5.84 -4.50
N LEU A 110 0.32 5.63 -4.63
CA LEU A 110 -0.34 5.34 -5.91
C LEU A 110 -0.56 6.61 -6.76
N SER A 111 -0.58 7.80 -6.15
CA SER A 111 -0.87 9.06 -6.86
C SER A 111 0.17 9.41 -7.92
N VAL A 112 1.39 8.85 -7.85
CA VAL A 112 2.42 9.04 -8.89
C VAL A 112 2.01 8.48 -10.25
N LEU A 113 0.98 7.62 -10.29
CA LEU A 113 0.45 7.06 -11.53
C LEU A 113 -0.57 7.99 -12.22
N GLU A 114 -0.92 9.11 -11.57
CA GLU A 114 -1.81 10.17 -12.10
C GLU A 114 -3.18 9.64 -12.59
N ARG A 115 -3.71 8.62 -11.90
CA ARG A 115 -4.99 7.97 -12.19
C ARG A 115 -5.92 8.06 -10.99
N PRO A 116 -7.25 8.11 -11.19
CA PRO A 116 -8.22 7.99 -10.10
C PRO A 116 -7.99 6.72 -9.29
N ILE A 117 -7.93 6.84 -7.96
CA ILE A 117 -7.63 5.75 -7.04
C ILE A 117 -8.84 5.49 -6.16
N GLN A 118 -9.31 4.22 -6.15
CA GLN A 118 -10.30 3.72 -5.21
C GLN A 118 -9.59 2.81 -4.19
N SER A 119 -9.76 3.13 -2.92
CA SER A 119 -9.05 2.42 -1.85
C SER A 119 -10.02 1.79 -0.87
N TYR A 120 -9.90 0.48 -0.69
CA TYR A 120 -10.75 -0.36 0.14
C TYR A 120 -9.94 -1.12 1.19
N THR A 121 -10.60 -1.51 2.26
CA THR A 121 -10.11 -2.52 3.20
C THR A 121 -11.22 -3.54 3.45
N TYR A 122 -10.90 -4.81 3.30
CA TYR A 122 -11.78 -5.92 3.64
C TYR A 122 -11.31 -6.57 4.94
N ILE A 123 -12.22 -6.66 5.93
CA ILE A 123 -11.99 -7.26 7.24
C ILE A 123 -12.74 -8.59 7.28
N SER A 124 -12.03 -9.69 7.00
CA SER A 124 -12.65 -11.00 6.78
C SER A 124 -13.35 -11.58 8.02
N SER A 125 -12.85 -11.29 9.24
CA SER A 125 -13.49 -11.75 10.49
C SER A 125 -14.89 -11.15 10.74
N GLN A 126 -15.19 -10.00 10.13
CA GLN A 126 -16.45 -9.28 10.30
C GLN A 126 -17.26 -9.24 9.00
N ASN A 127 -16.74 -9.80 7.92
CA ASN A 127 -17.27 -9.60 6.56
C ASN A 127 -17.54 -8.11 6.23
N ARG A 128 -16.71 -7.23 6.78
CA ARG A 128 -16.87 -5.78 6.66
C ARG A 128 -15.99 -5.24 5.56
N LEU A 129 -16.60 -4.52 4.63
CA LEU A 129 -15.91 -3.78 3.58
C LEU A 129 -15.99 -2.28 3.90
N VAL A 130 -14.86 -1.59 3.86
CA VAL A 130 -14.80 -0.13 4.04
C VAL A 130 -14.01 0.51 2.91
N ARG A 131 -14.29 1.78 2.62
CA ARG A 131 -13.56 2.57 1.64
C ARG A 131 -13.11 3.92 2.18
N LEU A 132 -12.05 4.45 1.59
CA LEU A 132 -11.58 5.81 1.82
C LEU A 132 -12.30 6.78 0.86
N THR A 133 -12.94 7.80 1.41
CA THR A 133 -13.56 8.88 0.61
C THR A 133 -12.52 9.88 0.10
N HIS A 134 -12.93 10.79 -0.79
CA HIS A 134 -12.08 11.90 -1.26
C HIS A 134 -11.70 12.87 -0.13
N HIS A 135 -12.52 12.96 0.92
CA HIS A 135 -12.26 13.80 2.10
C HIS A 135 -11.55 13.06 3.23
N ASP A 136 -10.89 11.94 2.92
CA ASP A 136 -10.13 11.15 3.90
C ASP A 136 -10.96 10.56 5.05
N HIS A 137 -12.22 10.29 4.86
CA HIS A 137 -13.05 9.57 5.81
C HIS A 137 -13.18 8.11 5.44
N ILE A 138 -13.22 7.24 6.46
CA ILE A 138 -13.60 5.84 6.30
C ILE A 138 -15.12 5.74 6.39
N VAL A 139 -15.71 5.06 5.42
CA VAL A 139 -17.14 4.74 5.38
C VAL A 139 -17.30 3.26 5.02
N ASP A 140 -18.37 2.64 5.51
CA ASP A 140 -18.70 1.31 5.06
C ASP A 140 -19.03 1.36 3.55
N ALA A 141 -18.67 0.31 2.85
CA ALA A 141 -18.84 0.21 1.40
C ALA A 141 -19.72 -1.00 1.04
N ASP A 142 -20.57 -0.80 0.04
CA ASP A 142 -21.38 -1.87 -0.53
C ASP A 142 -20.53 -2.71 -1.48
N TRP A 143 -20.85 -3.99 -1.59
CA TRP A 143 -20.16 -4.91 -2.48
C TRP A 143 -20.39 -4.59 -3.95
N GLU A 144 -21.59 -4.12 -4.29
CA GLU A 144 -21.95 -3.64 -5.62
C GLU A 144 -21.00 -2.54 -6.06
N ARG A 145 -20.73 -1.57 -5.18
CA ARG A 145 -19.82 -0.47 -5.45
C ARG A 145 -18.39 -0.94 -5.73
N LEU A 146 -17.90 -1.91 -4.96
CA LEU A 146 -16.58 -2.50 -5.21
C LEU A 146 -16.55 -3.21 -6.56
N CYS A 147 -17.61 -3.97 -6.88
CA CYS A 147 -17.72 -4.66 -8.16
C CYS A 147 -17.76 -3.68 -9.35
N GLU A 148 -18.53 -2.58 -9.24
CA GLU A 148 -18.53 -1.50 -10.24
C GLU A 148 -17.13 -0.91 -10.46
N ASP A 149 -16.40 -0.59 -9.38
CA ASP A 149 -15.06 -0.05 -9.48
C ASP A 149 -14.07 -1.05 -10.10
N LEU A 150 -14.20 -2.35 -9.79
CA LEU A 150 -13.36 -3.42 -10.37
C LEU A 150 -13.67 -3.71 -11.85
N GLN A 151 -14.96 -3.62 -12.23
CA GLN A 151 -15.44 -3.88 -13.61
C GLN A 151 -15.38 -2.65 -14.51
N LYS A 152 -15.14 -1.46 -13.94
CA LYS A 152 -15.08 -0.23 -14.71
C LYS A 152 -14.24 -0.42 -15.99
N GLU A 153 -14.74 0.07 -17.11
CA GLU A 153 -14.06 -0.02 -18.40
C GLU A 153 -12.62 0.49 -18.32
N GLY A 154 -11.73 -0.16 -19.04
CA GLY A 154 -10.31 0.15 -19.09
C GLY A 154 -9.47 -1.09 -19.34
N THR A 155 -8.28 -0.88 -19.89
CA THR A 155 -7.32 -1.96 -20.21
C THR A 155 -6.44 -2.25 -19.00
N ASN A 156 -6.38 -3.53 -18.61
CA ASN A 156 -5.47 -3.96 -17.53
C ASN A 156 -4.02 -3.69 -17.92
N TYR A 157 -3.23 -3.19 -16.98
CA TYR A 157 -1.80 -3.06 -17.17
C TYR A 157 -1.13 -4.45 -17.20
N GLU A 158 -0.51 -4.80 -18.33
CA GLU A 158 0.13 -6.11 -18.56
C GLU A 158 1.65 -6.08 -18.38
N GLY A 159 2.25 -4.90 -18.18
CA GLY A 159 3.69 -4.73 -17.97
C GLY A 159 4.18 -5.19 -16.60
N ASN A 160 5.46 -5.00 -16.36
CA ASN A 160 6.03 -5.20 -15.03
C ASN A 160 5.66 -4.03 -14.13
N ILE A 161 5.01 -4.31 -13.00
CA ILE A 161 4.55 -3.24 -12.10
C ILE A 161 5.71 -2.40 -11.55
N GLU A 162 6.90 -2.99 -11.39
CA GLU A 162 8.10 -2.29 -10.95
C GLU A 162 8.47 -1.10 -11.86
N ASP A 163 8.13 -1.17 -13.14
CA ASP A 163 8.41 -0.10 -14.11
C ASP A 163 7.54 1.15 -13.86
N LEU A 164 6.38 0.97 -13.22
CA LEU A 164 5.49 2.06 -12.81
C LEU A 164 5.93 2.77 -11.52
N PHE A 165 6.68 2.07 -10.65
CA PHE A 165 7.02 2.53 -9.30
C PHE A 165 8.53 2.73 -9.12
N ARG A 166 9.12 3.61 -9.92
CA ARG A 166 10.53 3.94 -9.79
C ARG A 166 10.76 4.80 -8.55
N ALA A 167 11.82 4.48 -7.79
CA ALA A 167 12.12 5.16 -6.52
C ALA A 167 12.28 6.69 -6.67
N GLU A 168 12.73 7.14 -7.83
CA GLU A 168 12.95 8.55 -8.15
C GLU A 168 11.65 9.39 -8.11
N LEU A 169 10.50 8.74 -8.38
CA LEU A 169 9.18 9.40 -8.33
C LEU A 169 8.76 9.84 -6.92
N TYR A 170 9.41 9.28 -5.89
CA TYR A 170 9.10 9.53 -4.48
C TYR A 170 10.13 10.39 -3.77
N LEU A 171 11.15 10.84 -4.48
CA LEU A 171 12.21 11.67 -3.90
C LEU A 171 11.73 13.12 -3.74
N ILE A 172 11.03 13.38 -2.64
CA ILE A 172 10.75 14.75 -2.18
C ILE A 172 11.89 15.15 -1.25
N SER A 173 12.60 16.20 -1.60
CA SER A 173 13.64 16.78 -0.75
C SER A 173 13.51 18.30 -0.76
N PRO A 174 14.04 19.00 0.24
CA PRO A 174 14.02 20.45 0.27
C PRO A 174 14.76 21.10 -0.92
N ILE A 175 15.59 20.33 -1.63
CA ILE A 175 16.33 20.80 -2.81
C ILE A 175 15.50 20.58 -4.08
N THR A 176 14.84 19.43 -4.21
CA THR A 176 14.11 19.06 -5.44
C THR A 176 12.70 19.64 -5.48
N ASP A 177 12.03 19.69 -4.33
CA ASP A 177 10.67 20.24 -4.19
C ASP A 177 10.48 20.85 -2.80
N PRO A 178 10.99 22.09 -2.57
CA PRO A 178 10.92 22.74 -1.26
C PRO A 178 9.50 23.01 -0.79
N VAL A 179 8.57 23.29 -1.70
CA VAL A 179 7.17 23.61 -1.36
C VAL A 179 6.46 22.40 -0.80
N ARG A 180 6.51 21.28 -1.51
CA ARG A 180 5.90 20.01 -1.04
C ARG A 180 6.60 19.48 0.21
N PHE A 181 7.90 19.70 0.31
CA PHE A 181 8.67 19.33 1.50
C PHE A 181 8.20 20.10 2.75
N LEU A 182 8.08 21.43 2.69
CA LEU A 182 7.60 22.27 3.80
C LEU A 182 6.15 21.97 4.18
N LYS A 183 5.31 21.61 3.20
CA LYS A 183 3.93 21.16 3.45
C LYS A 183 3.85 19.74 4.01
N LYS A 184 4.98 19.06 4.22
CA LYS A 184 5.05 17.65 4.65
C LYS A 184 4.24 16.70 3.77
N GLU A 185 4.22 16.95 2.46
CA GLU A 185 3.54 16.10 1.47
C GLU A 185 4.35 14.82 1.15
N TYR A 186 4.88 14.16 2.17
CA TYR A 186 5.61 12.90 2.10
C TYR A 186 5.31 12.05 3.32
N PHE A 187 5.64 10.76 3.25
CA PHE A 187 5.48 9.86 4.38
C PHE A 187 6.83 9.26 4.79
N LEU A 188 7.14 9.39 6.07
CA LEU A 188 8.22 8.64 6.67
C LEU A 188 7.83 7.16 6.80
N THR A 189 8.78 6.27 6.55
CA THR A 189 8.62 4.84 6.87
C THR A 189 8.42 4.66 8.38
N SER A 190 7.90 3.51 8.81
CA SER A 190 7.71 3.23 10.23
C SER A 190 9.03 3.36 11.00
N GLN A 191 10.13 2.84 10.44
CA GLN A 191 11.46 2.95 11.04
C GLN A 191 11.94 4.41 11.14
N GLN A 192 11.79 5.19 10.07
CA GLN A 192 12.15 6.62 10.09
C GLN A 192 11.34 7.39 11.14
N ARG A 193 10.05 7.12 11.25
CA ARG A 193 9.17 7.72 12.25
C ARG A 193 9.55 7.36 13.68
N ASP A 194 9.99 6.14 13.93
CA ASP A 194 10.45 5.73 15.27
C ASP A 194 11.76 6.43 15.64
N ILE A 195 12.67 6.60 14.66
CA ILE A 195 13.90 7.37 14.86
C ILE A 195 13.57 8.85 15.13
N GLU A 196 12.72 9.47 14.32
CA GLU A 196 12.24 10.85 14.53
C GLU A 196 11.70 11.05 15.94
N LYS A 197 10.74 10.21 16.36
CA LYS A 197 10.12 10.30 17.70
C LYS A 197 11.15 10.17 18.83
N LYS A 198 12.13 9.28 18.68
CA LYS A 198 13.18 9.09 19.67
C LYS A 198 14.03 10.35 19.79
N ILE A 199 14.49 10.90 18.67
CA ILE A 199 15.34 12.10 18.65
C ILE A 199 14.58 13.30 19.21
N LEU A 200 13.35 13.56 18.75
CA LEU A 200 12.54 14.68 19.24
C LEU A 200 12.27 14.54 20.75
N ARG A 201 12.00 13.34 21.26
CA ARG A 201 11.84 13.10 22.71
C ARG A 201 13.07 13.49 23.51
N ASP A 202 14.26 13.15 23.02
CA ASP A 202 15.52 13.47 23.71
C ASP A 202 15.79 14.99 23.67
N ILE A 203 15.49 15.65 22.55
CA ILE A 203 15.58 17.11 22.42
C ILE A 203 14.62 17.79 23.42
N TYR A 204 13.35 17.36 23.50
CA TYR A 204 12.38 17.91 24.45
C TYR A 204 12.77 17.70 25.92
N ALA A 205 13.39 16.57 26.22
CA ALA A 205 13.93 16.31 27.55
C ALA A 205 15.20 17.11 27.85
N LYS A 206 15.60 18.05 26.96
CA LYS A 206 16.83 18.85 27.07
C LYS A 206 18.09 17.99 27.28
N ARG A 207 18.09 16.79 26.72
CA ARG A 207 19.26 15.92 26.74
C ARG A 207 20.23 16.37 25.64
N SER A 208 21.42 16.79 26.04
CA SER A 208 22.48 17.05 25.08
C SER A 208 23.05 15.73 24.55
N GLY A 209 23.28 15.65 23.24
CA GLY A 209 23.83 14.45 22.62
C GLY A 209 24.04 14.61 21.14
N CYS A 210 24.81 13.69 20.55
CA CYS A 210 24.95 13.55 19.13
C CYS A 210 24.14 12.33 18.68
N PHE A 211 23.30 12.49 17.65
CA PHE A 211 22.58 11.39 17.05
C PHE A 211 23.29 10.94 15.78
N TRP A 212 23.49 9.65 15.68
CA TRP A 212 24.10 9.02 14.51
C TRP A 212 23.16 7.99 13.93
N PHE A 213 22.80 8.10 12.67
CA PHE A 213 22.08 7.07 11.96
C PHE A 213 22.71 6.77 10.60
N SER A 214 22.85 5.50 10.32
CA SER A 214 23.45 4.98 9.08
C SER A 214 22.40 4.16 8.30
N GLY A 215 22.68 3.93 7.04
CA GLY A 215 21.84 3.12 6.18
C GLY A 215 22.36 3.15 4.75
N ILE A 216 21.89 2.22 3.93
CA ILE A 216 22.29 2.15 2.52
C ILE A 216 21.84 3.41 1.74
N PRO A 217 22.48 3.75 0.62
CA PRO A 217 22.03 4.84 -0.24
C PRO A 217 20.55 4.70 -0.64
N GLY A 218 19.82 5.82 -0.72
CA GLY A 218 18.40 5.82 -1.12
C GLY A 218 17.40 5.48 -0.03
N THR A 219 17.81 5.25 1.23
CA THR A 219 16.90 4.95 2.35
C THR A 219 16.26 6.19 3.01
N GLY A 220 16.41 7.37 2.41
CA GLY A 220 15.78 8.61 2.89
C GLY A 220 16.41 9.21 4.14
N LYS A 221 17.69 8.96 4.42
CA LYS A 221 18.41 9.56 5.56
C LYS A 221 18.37 11.09 5.56
N THR A 222 18.64 11.69 4.40
CA THR A 222 18.59 13.14 4.22
C THR A 222 17.18 13.70 4.44
N LEU A 223 16.13 13.01 3.94
CA LEU A 223 14.75 13.36 4.18
C LEU A 223 14.43 13.38 5.68
N LEU A 224 14.83 12.32 6.40
CA LEU A 224 14.63 12.22 7.85
C LEU A 224 15.35 13.33 8.61
N LEU A 225 16.59 13.65 8.24
CA LEU A 225 17.37 14.72 8.87
C LEU A 225 16.64 16.08 8.74
N TYR A 226 16.21 16.41 7.54
CA TYR A 226 15.47 17.65 7.29
C TYR A 226 14.11 17.67 7.96
N ASP A 227 13.39 16.53 7.99
CA ASP A 227 12.10 16.43 8.68
C ASP A 227 12.23 16.70 10.18
N ILE A 228 13.26 16.13 10.82
CA ILE A 228 13.57 16.40 12.24
C ILE A 228 13.91 17.87 12.46
N ALA A 229 14.73 18.47 11.59
CA ALA A 229 15.11 19.88 11.68
C ALA A 229 13.89 20.81 11.58
N VAL A 230 13.00 20.57 10.59
CA VAL A 230 11.76 21.35 10.42
C VAL A 230 10.80 21.13 11.60
N SER A 231 10.66 19.88 12.07
CA SER A 231 9.81 19.58 13.23
C SER A 231 10.32 20.28 14.50
N TYR A 232 11.63 20.40 14.67
CA TYR A 232 12.23 21.13 15.78
C TYR A 232 12.01 22.65 15.68
N THR A 233 12.19 23.24 14.51
CA THR A 233 12.05 24.71 14.32
C THR A 233 10.61 25.21 14.37
N HIS A 234 9.60 24.39 14.09
CA HIS A 234 8.20 24.77 14.25
C HIS A 234 7.69 24.71 15.69
N LEU A 235 8.51 24.29 16.63
CA LEU A 235 8.16 24.07 18.03
C LEU A 235 8.86 25.08 18.99
N THR A 236 9.71 25.92 18.43
CA THR A 236 10.32 27.08 19.10
C THR A 236 9.63 28.38 18.66
#